data_d27ba71537b2c8c1d9bd17eeb227bd1e
#
_entry.id   d27ba71537b2c8c1d9bd17eeb227bd1e
#
_cell.length_a   1.000
_cell.length_b   1.000
_cell.length_c   1.000
_cell.angle_alpha   90.00
_cell.angle_beta   90.00
_cell.angle_gamma   90.00
#
_symmetry.space_group_name_H-M   'P 1'
#
loop_
_entity.id
_entity.type
_entity.pdbx_description
1 polymer ?
#
loop_
_entity_poly.entity_id
_entity_poly.type
_entity_poly.pdbx_seq_one_letter_code
_entity_poly.pdbx_strand_id
1 'polypeptide(L)'
;GKKNETVRYSERWLLKNGYRIVECDGSLARPDQIKAVSEEWRAGRIVRRREMCFLNRPFKAELSAHMRRFLILDPQGETIAVLDFDPIFDAGQVTGYTSTFKRKKTGTTPHAEIGLTKFATDRFREEGRSLVTLGLSPLAAITTSGFAESAFWRGRFEYAYKSPAINKRIFNLQGQAAFKRRFHGAEEPTYIAFKRRSPLEMLALLRLLKTL
;
A
#
# COMPACT_ATOMS: atom_id res chain seq x y z
N GLY A 1 1.95 -0.63 -24.34
CA GLY A 1 0.92 -1.51 -24.88
C GLY A 1 -0.43 -1.28 -24.18
N LYS A 2 -1.53 -1.81 -24.70
CA LYS A 2 -2.91 -1.70 -24.16
C LYS A 2 -3.02 -2.13 -22.68
N LYS A 3 -2.19 -3.07 -22.25
CA LYS A 3 -2.21 -3.66 -20.90
C LYS A 3 -2.11 -2.64 -19.75
N ASN A 4 -1.35 -1.54 -19.92
CA ASN A 4 -1.14 -0.50 -18.89
C ASN A 4 -1.89 0.81 -19.20
N GLU A 5 -2.92 0.77 -20.02
CA GLU A 5 -3.62 1.98 -20.45
C GLU A 5 -4.29 2.72 -19.29
N THR A 6 -4.98 2.01 -18.39
CA THR A 6 -5.62 2.60 -17.21
C THR A 6 -4.61 3.31 -16.30
N VAL A 7 -3.41 2.72 -16.15
CA VAL A 7 -2.36 3.29 -15.30
C VAL A 7 -1.82 4.58 -15.92
N ARG A 8 -1.51 4.55 -17.22
CA ARG A 8 -1.07 5.75 -17.97
C ARG A 8 -2.16 6.82 -18.05
N TYR A 9 -3.40 6.40 -18.24
CA TYR A 9 -4.54 7.31 -18.28
C TYR A 9 -4.69 8.07 -16.97
N SER A 10 -4.57 7.40 -15.83
CA SER A 10 -4.74 8.03 -14.52
C SER A 10 -3.75 9.16 -14.27
N GLU A 11 -2.48 8.98 -14.62
CA GLU A 11 -1.47 10.02 -14.48
C GLU A 11 -1.75 11.20 -15.43
N ARG A 12 -2.02 10.92 -16.72
CA ARG A 12 -2.37 11.95 -17.70
C ARG A 12 -3.62 12.74 -17.30
N TRP A 13 -4.60 12.04 -16.75
CA TRP A 13 -5.82 12.67 -16.26
C TRP A 13 -5.51 13.68 -15.14
N LEU A 14 -4.69 13.31 -14.17
CA LEU A 14 -4.26 14.19 -13.09
C LEU A 14 -3.59 15.45 -13.65
N LEU A 15 -2.59 15.28 -14.50
CA LEU A 15 -1.86 16.40 -15.09
C LEU A 15 -2.79 17.32 -15.93
N LYS A 16 -3.67 16.74 -16.74
CA LYS A 16 -4.63 17.49 -17.55
C LYS A 16 -5.62 18.31 -16.71
N ASN A 17 -5.95 17.85 -15.49
CA ASN A 17 -6.87 18.52 -14.57
C ASN A 17 -6.14 19.42 -13.55
N GLY A 18 -4.90 19.79 -13.79
CA GLY A 18 -4.14 20.75 -12.99
C GLY A 18 -3.55 20.18 -11.70
N TYR A 19 -3.62 18.88 -11.46
CA TYR A 19 -2.93 18.25 -10.34
C TYR A 19 -1.43 18.16 -10.63
N ARG A 20 -0.62 18.27 -9.59
CA ARG A 20 0.83 18.08 -9.68
C ARG A 20 1.24 16.88 -8.85
N ILE A 21 2.07 16.01 -9.41
CA ILE A 21 2.70 14.91 -8.70
C ILE A 21 4.15 15.31 -8.47
N VAL A 22 4.57 15.31 -7.21
CA VAL A 22 5.91 15.76 -6.82
C VAL A 22 6.54 14.75 -5.87
N GLU A 23 7.85 14.63 -5.92
CA GLU A 23 8.62 14.01 -4.86
C GLU A 23 8.90 15.05 -3.79
N CYS A 24 8.68 14.67 -2.52
CA CYS A 24 8.93 15.53 -1.38
C CYS A 24 10.44 15.51 -1.09
N ASP A 25 11.12 16.54 -1.51
CA ASP A 25 12.43 16.88 -0.96
C ASP A 25 12.26 17.78 0.28
N GLY A 26 13.32 18.06 0.99
CA GLY A 26 13.27 18.85 2.23
C GLY A 26 12.68 20.26 2.03
N SER A 27 12.66 20.81 0.80
CA SER A 27 12.12 22.13 0.46
C SER A 27 10.60 22.13 0.25
N LEU A 28 10.04 21.00 -0.13
CA LEU A 28 8.60 20.79 -0.35
C LEU A 28 7.90 20.22 0.88
N ALA A 29 8.60 20.09 2.00
CA ALA A 29 8.04 19.55 3.24
C ALA A 29 6.87 20.42 3.71
N ARG A 30 5.67 19.88 3.66
CA ARG A 30 4.45 20.44 4.25
C ARG A 30 3.92 19.47 5.31
N PRO A 31 4.64 19.30 6.43
CA PRO A 31 4.34 18.25 7.42
C PRO A 31 2.91 18.37 7.94
N ASP A 32 2.39 19.56 8.12
CA ASP A 32 1.02 19.78 8.60
C ASP A 32 -0.03 19.33 7.60
N GLN A 33 0.16 19.60 6.29
CA GLN A 33 -0.75 19.13 5.25
C GLN A 33 -0.71 17.61 5.11
N ILE A 34 0.47 17.00 5.17
CA ILE A 34 0.64 15.55 5.13
C ILE A 34 -0.01 14.89 6.34
N LYS A 35 0.16 15.50 7.52
CA LYS A 35 -0.50 15.07 8.75
C LYS A 35 -2.03 15.16 8.61
N ALA A 36 -2.56 16.27 8.09
CA ALA A 36 -3.99 16.43 7.84
C ALA A 36 -4.56 15.37 6.89
N VAL A 37 -3.88 15.05 5.77
CA VAL A 37 -4.25 13.93 4.89
C VAL A 37 -4.31 12.62 5.65
N SER A 38 -3.31 12.38 6.51
CA SER A 38 -3.22 11.16 7.31
C SER A 38 -4.35 11.06 8.34
N GLU A 39 -4.69 12.14 9.01
CA GLU A 39 -5.76 12.19 10.02
C GLU A 39 -7.15 12.05 9.39
N GLU A 40 -7.41 12.73 8.29
CA GLU A 40 -8.66 12.62 7.55
C GLU A 40 -8.86 11.20 7.02
N TRP A 41 -7.82 10.59 6.45
CA TRP A 41 -7.86 9.21 6.00
C TRP A 41 -8.21 8.24 7.15
N ARG A 42 -7.61 8.43 8.35
CA ARG A 42 -7.93 7.61 9.54
C ARG A 42 -9.36 7.79 10.00
N ALA A 43 -9.85 9.03 10.03
CA ALA A 43 -11.21 9.34 10.45
C ALA A 43 -12.26 8.64 9.59
N GLY A 44 -12.00 8.47 8.29
CA GLY A 44 -12.85 7.74 7.34
C GLY A 44 -12.79 6.21 7.46
N ARG A 45 -11.92 5.62 8.31
CA ARG A 45 -11.80 4.17 8.46
C ARG A 45 -12.67 3.62 9.60
N ILE A 46 -13.13 2.39 9.40
CA ILE A 46 -13.98 1.69 10.38
C ILE A 46 -13.19 1.44 11.67
N VAL A 47 -11.92 1.09 11.57
CA VAL A 47 -10.99 0.92 12.69
C VAL A 47 -10.33 2.27 13.02
N ARG A 48 -11.13 3.25 13.43
CA ARG A 48 -10.71 4.66 13.62
C ARG A 48 -9.60 4.88 14.65
N ARG A 49 -9.43 3.98 15.62
CA ARG A 49 -8.58 4.20 16.79
C ARG A 49 -7.20 3.54 16.72
N ARG A 50 -6.96 2.64 15.76
CA ARG A 50 -5.71 1.88 15.70
C ARG A 50 -5.11 1.95 14.30
N GLU A 51 -3.86 2.32 14.20
CA GLU A 51 -3.10 2.06 12.98
C GLU A 51 -2.71 0.58 12.95
N MET A 52 -3.19 -0.12 11.94
CA MET A 52 -2.74 -1.49 11.70
C MET A 52 -1.29 -1.44 11.24
N CYS A 53 -0.38 -1.98 12.04
CA CYS A 53 1.05 -2.00 11.76
C CYS A 53 1.47 -3.07 10.75
N PHE A 54 0.51 -3.84 10.21
CA PHE A 54 0.78 -5.01 9.38
C PHE A 54 0.97 -4.71 7.90
N LEU A 55 0.20 -3.77 7.37
CA LEU A 55 0.19 -3.48 5.92
C LEU A 55 0.61 -2.04 5.62
N ASN A 56 0.67 -1.23 6.63
CA ASN A 56 1.02 0.17 6.54
C ASN A 56 1.96 0.51 7.69
N ARG A 57 2.99 1.25 7.38
CA ARG A 57 3.82 1.89 8.38
C ARG A 57 2.99 2.96 9.12
N PRO A 58 3.21 3.20 10.43
CA PRO A 58 2.69 4.38 11.10
C PRO A 58 3.12 5.67 10.41
N PHE A 59 2.29 6.71 10.53
CA PHE A 59 2.65 8.02 10.01
C PHE A 59 3.97 8.51 10.62
N LYS A 60 4.87 8.99 9.77
CA LYS A 60 6.08 9.72 10.15
C LYS A 60 6.04 11.09 9.48
N ALA A 61 6.18 12.16 10.26
CA ALA A 61 6.28 13.51 9.72
C ALA A 61 7.56 13.65 8.91
N GLU A 62 8.67 13.23 9.49
CA GLU A 62 9.98 13.25 8.87
C GLU A 62 10.32 11.90 8.23
N LEU A 63 11.02 11.96 7.11
CA LEU A 63 11.51 10.78 6.43
C LEU A 63 12.81 10.30 7.10
N SER A 64 12.92 8.99 7.30
CA SER A 64 14.19 8.36 7.64
C SER A 64 15.13 8.34 6.41
N ALA A 65 16.41 8.14 6.63
CA ALA A 65 17.39 8.03 5.55
C ALA A 65 16.95 7.03 4.47
N HIS A 66 17.14 7.40 3.22
CA HIS A 66 16.78 6.63 2.02
C HIS A 66 15.28 6.38 1.80
N MET A 67 14.40 6.79 2.69
CA MET A 67 12.96 6.77 2.43
C MET A 67 12.58 7.84 1.42
N ARG A 68 11.57 7.56 0.59
CA ARG A 68 11.10 8.51 -0.42
C ARG A 68 9.59 8.73 -0.27
N ARG A 69 9.19 9.98 -0.41
CA ARG A 69 7.79 10.40 -0.30
C ARG A 69 7.34 11.13 -1.56
N PHE A 70 6.19 10.73 -2.07
CA PHE A 70 5.57 11.34 -3.22
C PHE A 70 4.21 11.91 -2.82
N LEU A 71 3.88 13.09 -3.36
CA LEU A 71 2.68 13.84 -3.04
C LEU A 71 1.88 14.13 -4.31
N ILE A 72 0.57 14.23 -4.16
CA ILE A 72 -0.28 14.90 -5.14
C ILE A 72 -0.73 16.22 -4.54
N LEU A 73 -0.48 17.28 -5.28
CA LEU A 73 -1.03 18.61 -5.03
C LEU A 73 -2.22 18.85 -5.95
N ASP A 74 -3.30 19.37 -5.41
CA ASP A 74 -4.44 19.79 -6.21
C ASP A 74 -4.15 21.10 -6.98
N PRO A 75 -5.08 21.59 -7.84
CA PRO A 75 -4.89 22.84 -8.57
C PRO A 75 -4.66 24.07 -7.67
N GLN A 76 -5.09 24.03 -6.41
CA GLN A 76 -4.89 25.09 -5.42
C GLN A 76 -3.53 24.96 -4.71
N GLY A 77 -2.80 23.88 -4.97
CA GLY A 77 -1.50 23.58 -4.38
C GLY A 77 -1.58 22.88 -3.02
N GLU A 78 -2.77 22.41 -2.60
CA GLU A 78 -2.94 21.64 -1.38
C GLU A 78 -2.58 20.18 -1.54
N THR A 79 -1.94 19.60 -0.53
CA THR A 79 -1.63 18.17 -0.53
C THR A 79 -2.89 17.35 -0.30
N ILE A 80 -3.22 16.48 -1.26
CA ILE A 80 -4.42 15.62 -1.22
C ILE A 80 -4.11 14.12 -1.12
N ALA A 81 -2.89 13.71 -1.45
CA ALA A 81 -2.47 12.33 -1.34
C ALA A 81 -0.97 12.23 -1.03
N VAL A 82 -0.60 11.18 -0.33
CA VAL A 82 0.78 10.85 0.04
C VAL A 82 1.06 9.36 -0.17
N LEU A 83 2.26 9.07 -0.65
CA LEU A 83 2.77 7.72 -0.86
C LEU A 83 4.24 7.67 -0.49
N ASP A 84 4.57 6.85 0.52
CA ASP A 84 5.95 6.63 0.96
C ASP A 84 6.45 5.27 0.50
N PHE A 85 7.73 5.25 0.21
CA PHE A 85 8.49 4.05 -0.08
C PHE A 85 9.66 3.92 0.89
N ASP A 86 9.82 2.73 1.45
CA ASP A 86 10.99 2.36 2.23
C ASP A 86 12.03 1.68 1.33
N PRO A 87 13.32 1.87 1.59
CA PRO A 87 14.38 1.28 0.77
C PRO A 87 14.47 -0.24 0.97
N ILE A 88 14.83 -0.94 -0.09
CA ILE A 88 15.25 -2.34 -0.06
C ILE A 88 16.76 -2.36 -0.26
N PHE A 89 17.47 -2.98 0.68
CA PHE A 89 18.93 -3.07 0.65
C PHE A 89 19.38 -4.44 0.19
N ASP A 90 20.43 -4.45 -0.63
CA ASP A 90 21.21 -5.63 -0.93
C ASP A 90 22.69 -5.24 -0.81
N ALA A 91 23.48 -6.04 -0.05
CA ALA A 91 24.89 -5.77 0.25
C ALA A 91 25.16 -4.31 0.68
N GLY A 92 24.28 -3.71 1.47
CA GLY A 92 24.42 -2.34 1.96
C GLY A 92 24.05 -1.23 0.95
N GLN A 93 23.65 -1.58 -0.26
CA GLN A 93 23.23 -0.66 -1.29
C GLN A 93 21.70 -0.68 -1.44
N VAL A 94 21.09 0.49 -1.72
CA VAL A 94 19.67 0.57 -2.05
C VAL A 94 19.45 0.05 -3.46
N THR A 95 18.87 -1.13 -3.59
CA THR A 95 18.59 -1.78 -4.88
C THR A 95 17.15 -1.58 -5.34
N GLY A 96 16.25 -1.25 -4.43
CA GLY A 96 14.85 -1.09 -4.73
C GLY A 96 14.05 -0.39 -3.64
N TYR A 97 12.73 -0.39 -3.82
CA TYR A 97 11.81 0.28 -2.91
C TYR A 97 10.53 -0.52 -2.70
N THR A 98 9.98 -0.45 -1.50
CA THR A 98 8.67 -1.03 -1.14
C THR A 98 7.69 0.04 -0.70
N SER A 99 6.47 -0.01 -1.23
CA SER A 99 5.39 0.90 -0.81
C SER A 99 4.92 0.53 0.61
N THR A 100 5.06 1.44 1.57
CA THR A 100 4.80 1.20 2.99
C THR A 100 3.74 2.09 3.60
N PHE A 101 3.46 3.23 3.00
CA PHE A 101 2.47 4.18 3.52
C PHE A 101 1.77 4.87 2.35
N LYS A 102 0.44 4.74 2.29
CA LYS A 102 -0.40 5.32 1.24
C LYS A 102 -1.69 5.88 1.82
N ARG A 103 -1.91 7.19 1.69
CA ARG A 103 -3.12 7.88 2.16
C ARG A 103 -3.57 8.97 1.21
N LYS A 104 -4.86 9.25 1.21
CA LYS A 104 -5.47 10.35 0.46
C LYS A 104 -6.65 10.93 1.21
N LYS A 105 -6.98 12.20 0.95
CA LYS A 105 -8.19 12.85 1.46
C LYS A 105 -9.45 12.16 0.96
N THR A 106 -10.52 12.25 1.72
CA THR A 106 -11.85 11.78 1.32
C THR A 106 -12.32 12.56 0.08
N GLY A 107 -13.03 11.89 -0.82
CA GLY A 107 -13.49 12.54 -2.06
C GLY A 107 -12.40 12.74 -3.12
N THR A 108 -11.14 12.43 -2.83
CA THR A 108 -10.06 12.47 -3.84
C THR A 108 -10.37 11.56 -5.03
N THR A 109 -10.10 12.05 -6.22
CA THR A 109 -10.31 11.33 -7.49
C THR A 109 -9.77 9.89 -7.45
N PRO A 110 -10.44 8.90 -8.07
CA PRO A 110 -9.96 7.52 -8.14
C PRO A 110 -8.63 7.39 -8.89
N HIS A 111 -8.26 8.39 -9.69
CA HIS A 111 -6.98 8.40 -10.43
C HIS A 111 -5.76 8.69 -9.53
N ALA A 112 -5.97 9.30 -8.36
CA ALA A 112 -4.88 9.76 -7.49
C ALA A 112 -3.92 8.64 -7.10
N GLU A 113 -4.41 7.55 -6.52
CA GLU A 113 -3.54 6.45 -6.06
C GLU A 113 -2.79 5.76 -7.19
N ILE A 114 -3.46 5.60 -8.35
CA ILE A 114 -2.87 4.93 -9.51
C ILE A 114 -1.79 5.83 -10.13
N GLY A 115 -2.11 7.11 -10.37
CA GLY A 115 -1.17 8.07 -10.97
C GLY A 115 0.04 8.29 -10.08
N LEU A 116 -0.16 8.45 -8.77
CA LEU A 116 0.92 8.63 -7.81
C LEU A 116 1.87 7.42 -7.76
N THR A 117 1.30 6.21 -7.73
CA THR A 117 2.09 4.97 -7.75
C THR A 117 2.86 4.83 -9.06
N LYS A 118 2.21 5.13 -10.20
CA LYS A 118 2.89 5.11 -11.50
C LYS A 118 4.07 6.08 -11.55
N PHE A 119 3.85 7.33 -11.18
CA PHE A 119 4.90 8.35 -11.17
C PHE A 119 6.11 7.89 -10.34
N ALA A 120 5.88 7.40 -9.12
CA ALA A 120 6.96 6.92 -8.26
C ALA A 120 7.71 5.72 -8.87
N THR A 121 6.98 4.75 -9.43
CA THR A 121 7.61 3.57 -10.05
C THR A 121 8.40 3.93 -11.31
N ASP A 122 7.95 4.89 -12.11
CA ASP A 122 8.69 5.37 -13.27
C ASP A 122 9.97 6.09 -12.84
N ARG A 123 9.91 6.92 -11.79
CA ARG A 123 11.09 7.58 -11.23
C ARG A 123 12.14 6.56 -10.77
N PHE A 124 11.75 5.52 -10.06
CA PHE A 124 12.67 4.45 -9.66
C PHE A 124 13.27 3.69 -10.84
N ARG A 125 12.48 3.45 -11.88
CA ARG A 125 12.97 2.81 -13.11
C ARG A 125 13.97 3.69 -13.86
N GLU A 126 13.72 5.00 -13.96
CA GLU A 126 14.62 5.97 -14.56
C GLU A 126 15.97 6.05 -13.83
N GLU A 127 15.95 5.84 -12.50
CA GLU A 127 17.14 5.76 -11.66
C GLU A 127 17.84 4.38 -11.70
N GLY A 128 17.36 3.44 -12.51
CA GLY A 128 17.94 2.11 -12.65
C GLY A 128 17.72 1.19 -11.45
N ARG A 129 16.68 1.43 -10.62
CA ARG A 129 16.36 0.52 -9.50
C ARG A 129 15.84 -0.80 -10.01
N SER A 130 16.40 -1.89 -9.48
CA SER A 130 16.11 -3.26 -9.95
C SER A 130 14.75 -3.78 -9.47
N LEU A 131 14.23 -3.26 -8.34
CA LEU A 131 13.03 -3.76 -7.70
C LEU A 131 12.14 -2.63 -7.16
N VAL A 132 10.86 -2.68 -7.51
CA VAL A 132 9.81 -1.90 -6.84
C VAL A 132 8.68 -2.84 -6.47
N THR A 133 8.36 -2.94 -5.18
CA THR A 133 7.25 -3.77 -4.71
C THR A 133 6.11 -2.92 -4.14
N LEU A 134 4.89 -3.33 -4.43
CA LEU A 134 3.67 -2.72 -3.86
C LEU A 134 3.26 -3.38 -2.54
N GLY A 135 4.13 -4.22 -2.00
CA GLY A 135 3.93 -4.91 -0.73
C GLY A 135 2.91 -6.05 -0.79
N LEU A 136 2.57 -6.59 0.36
CA LEU A 136 1.75 -7.78 0.53
C LEU A 136 0.27 -7.53 0.15
N SER A 137 -0.32 -8.50 -0.57
CA SER A 137 -1.77 -8.63 -0.74
C SER A 137 -2.27 -9.80 0.09
N PRO A 138 -2.68 -9.57 1.36
CA PRO A 138 -2.97 -10.65 2.28
C PRO A 138 -4.11 -11.52 1.76
N LEU A 139 -3.96 -12.82 1.92
CA LEU A 139 -4.95 -13.84 1.58
C LEU A 139 -5.41 -13.83 0.10
N ALA A 140 -4.72 -13.09 -0.76
CA ALA A 140 -5.00 -13.11 -2.20
C ALA A 140 -4.45 -14.40 -2.83
N ALA A 141 -5.23 -14.98 -3.75
CA ALA A 141 -4.83 -16.15 -4.53
C ALA A 141 -4.30 -17.32 -3.70
N ILE A 142 -5.03 -17.69 -2.62
CA ILE A 142 -4.68 -18.85 -1.80
C ILE A 142 -4.73 -20.10 -2.64
N THR A 143 -3.59 -20.79 -2.77
CA THR A 143 -3.41 -22.06 -3.46
C THR A 143 -2.72 -23.05 -2.53
N THR A 144 -2.49 -24.27 -2.98
CA THR A 144 -1.68 -25.25 -2.24
C THR A 144 -0.23 -24.77 -2.17
N SER A 145 0.36 -24.85 -0.98
CA SER A 145 1.74 -24.35 -0.74
C SER A 145 2.82 -25.37 -1.15
N GLY A 146 2.45 -26.61 -1.34
CA GLY A 146 3.41 -27.72 -1.51
C GLY A 146 4.00 -28.25 -0.20
N PHE A 147 3.64 -27.64 0.94
CA PHE A 147 4.05 -28.06 2.29
C PHE A 147 2.88 -28.72 3.04
N ALA A 148 3.14 -29.25 4.24
CA ALA A 148 2.09 -29.76 5.10
C ALA A 148 1.15 -28.63 5.53
N GLU A 149 -0.09 -28.66 5.05
CA GLU A 149 -1.09 -27.63 5.28
C GLU A 149 -2.20 -28.05 6.23
N SER A 150 -2.83 -27.09 6.89
CA SER A 150 -4.09 -27.26 7.57
C SER A 150 -5.24 -26.86 6.64
N ALA A 151 -6.04 -27.82 6.20
CA ALA A 151 -7.24 -27.56 5.41
C ALA A 151 -8.23 -26.62 6.15
N PHE A 152 -8.29 -26.73 7.49
CA PHE A 152 -9.09 -25.84 8.31
C PHE A 152 -8.66 -24.37 8.16
N TRP A 153 -7.38 -24.09 8.34
CA TRP A 153 -6.87 -22.70 8.22
C TRP A 153 -6.97 -22.17 6.79
N ARG A 154 -6.67 -22.99 5.80
CA ARG A 154 -6.86 -22.61 4.40
C ARG A 154 -8.30 -22.19 4.12
N GLY A 155 -9.27 -23.01 4.51
CA GLY A 155 -10.70 -22.68 4.32
C GLY A 155 -11.12 -21.41 5.05
N ARG A 156 -10.58 -21.15 6.27
CA ARG A 156 -10.85 -19.91 7.01
C ARG A 156 -10.26 -18.68 6.34
N PHE A 157 -9.07 -18.78 5.79
CA PHE A 157 -8.43 -17.66 5.06
C PHE A 157 -9.13 -17.37 3.72
N GLU A 158 -9.52 -18.43 3.00
CA GLU A 158 -10.33 -18.25 1.78
C GLU A 158 -11.68 -17.59 2.09
N TYR A 159 -12.36 -18.04 3.15
CA TYR A 159 -13.59 -17.42 3.61
C TYR A 159 -13.38 -15.94 3.97
N ALA A 160 -12.34 -15.62 4.72
CA ALA A 160 -12.02 -14.24 5.09
C ALA A 160 -11.78 -13.36 3.86
N TYR A 161 -11.04 -13.85 2.88
CA TYR A 161 -10.80 -13.12 1.63
C TYR A 161 -12.08 -12.88 0.83
N LYS A 162 -12.96 -13.89 0.75
CA LYS A 162 -14.22 -13.83 -0.01
C LYS A 162 -15.34 -13.09 0.72
N SER A 163 -15.27 -12.96 2.03
CA SER A 163 -16.34 -12.41 2.87
C SER A 163 -16.65 -10.93 2.58
N PRO A 164 -17.87 -10.60 2.13
CA PRO A 164 -18.28 -9.20 1.93
C PRO A 164 -18.26 -8.40 3.24
N ALA A 165 -18.57 -9.04 4.38
CA ALA A 165 -18.56 -8.39 5.69
C ALA A 165 -17.13 -7.95 6.07
N ILE A 166 -16.14 -8.82 5.89
CA ILE A 166 -14.73 -8.49 6.15
C ILE A 166 -14.26 -7.39 5.20
N ASN A 167 -14.51 -7.54 3.91
CA ASN A 167 -14.06 -6.56 2.91
C ASN A 167 -14.70 -5.18 3.07
N LYS A 168 -15.97 -5.10 3.54
CA LYS A 168 -16.66 -3.83 3.74
C LYS A 168 -16.41 -3.21 5.12
N ARG A 169 -16.25 -4.03 6.17
CA ARG A 169 -16.27 -3.55 7.57
C ARG A 169 -14.92 -3.60 8.29
N ILE A 170 -13.99 -4.42 7.83
CA ILE A 170 -12.69 -4.59 8.48
C ILE A 170 -11.58 -4.07 7.56
N PHE A 171 -11.38 -4.74 6.45
CA PHE A 171 -10.29 -4.43 5.53
C PHE A 171 -10.62 -4.90 4.12
N ASN A 172 -10.48 -4.03 3.13
CA ASN A 172 -10.79 -4.33 1.73
C ASN A 172 -9.65 -5.13 1.07
N LEU A 173 -9.55 -6.42 1.40
CA LEU A 173 -8.53 -7.34 0.88
C LEU A 173 -8.58 -7.45 -0.64
N GLN A 174 -9.80 -7.63 -1.18
CA GLN A 174 -10.02 -7.78 -2.63
C GLN A 174 -9.68 -6.50 -3.39
N GLY A 175 -10.08 -5.34 -2.86
CA GLY A 175 -9.79 -4.05 -3.48
C GLY A 175 -8.30 -3.75 -3.51
N GLN A 176 -7.55 -4.13 -2.47
CA GLN A 176 -6.09 -3.99 -2.45
C GLN A 176 -5.42 -4.88 -3.49
N ALA A 177 -5.80 -6.15 -3.57
CA ALA A 177 -5.25 -7.07 -4.57
C ALA A 177 -5.56 -6.57 -6.00
N ALA A 178 -6.81 -6.17 -6.26
CA ALA A 178 -7.23 -5.61 -7.54
C ALA A 178 -6.47 -4.33 -7.91
N PHE A 179 -6.20 -3.44 -6.94
CA PHE A 179 -5.39 -2.25 -7.16
C PHE A 179 -3.96 -2.61 -7.63
N LYS A 180 -3.29 -3.53 -6.93
CA LYS A 180 -1.90 -3.91 -7.25
C LYS A 180 -1.79 -4.62 -8.59
N ARG A 181 -2.73 -5.49 -8.93
CA ARG A 181 -2.78 -6.20 -10.22
C ARG A 181 -2.89 -5.27 -11.43
N ARG A 182 -3.38 -4.05 -11.27
CA ARG A 182 -3.40 -3.05 -12.36
C ARG A 182 -2.02 -2.66 -12.88
N PHE A 183 -0.99 -2.85 -12.06
CA PHE A 183 0.39 -2.56 -12.44
C PHE A 183 1.09 -3.73 -13.14
N HIS A 184 0.44 -4.90 -13.22
CA HIS A 184 0.91 -6.09 -13.92
C HIS A 184 2.33 -6.52 -13.53
N GLY A 185 2.72 -6.30 -12.28
CA GLY A 185 3.96 -6.81 -11.71
C GLY A 185 3.91 -8.33 -11.51
N ALA A 186 5.06 -8.94 -11.25
CA ALA A 186 5.14 -10.31 -10.81
C ALA A 186 4.46 -10.48 -9.44
N GLU A 187 3.73 -11.59 -9.26
CA GLU A 187 3.15 -11.97 -7.97
C GLU A 187 4.00 -13.11 -7.40
N GLU A 188 4.51 -12.93 -6.19
CA GLU A 188 5.28 -13.95 -5.48
C GLU A 188 4.47 -14.46 -4.28
N PRO A 189 4.39 -15.78 -4.05
CA PRO A 189 3.69 -16.33 -2.92
C PRO A 189 4.41 -16.02 -1.61
N THR A 190 3.64 -15.68 -0.58
CA THR A 190 4.12 -15.53 0.79
C THR A 190 3.41 -16.54 1.69
N TYR A 191 4.10 -17.03 2.71
CA TYR A 191 3.62 -18.11 3.55
C TYR A 191 3.51 -17.66 5.00
N ILE A 192 2.49 -18.19 5.71
CA ILE A 192 2.39 -18.07 7.16
C ILE A 192 2.71 -19.44 7.76
N ALA A 193 3.78 -19.54 8.53
CA ALA A 193 4.16 -20.76 9.25
C ALA A 193 3.69 -20.70 10.70
N PHE A 194 3.08 -21.79 11.17
CA PHE A 194 2.65 -21.97 12.56
C PHE A 194 3.39 -23.14 13.19
N LYS A 195 3.87 -22.96 14.42
CA LYS A 195 4.51 -24.03 15.19
C LYS A 195 3.46 -25.05 15.70
N ARG A 196 2.30 -24.56 16.08
CA ARG A 196 1.18 -25.36 16.59
C ARG A 196 -0.08 -25.03 15.79
N ARG A 197 -1.01 -25.97 15.71
CA ARG A 197 -2.31 -25.76 15.05
C ARG A 197 -3.32 -25.04 15.99
N SER A 198 -2.83 -24.20 16.87
CA SER A 198 -3.64 -23.51 17.89
C SER A 198 -4.22 -22.20 17.36
N PRO A 199 -5.50 -21.89 17.56
CA PRO A 199 -6.08 -20.59 17.25
C PRO A 199 -5.45 -19.46 18.08
N LEU A 200 -4.81 -19.76 19.21
CA LEU A 200 -4.15 -18.77 20.06
C LEU A 200 -2.96 -18.10 19.38
N GLU A 201 -2.21 -18.83 18.53
CA GLU A 201 -1.12 -18.25 17.75
C GLU A 201 -1.64 -17.21 16.75
N MET A 202 -2.76 -17.50 16.09
CA MET A 202 -3.42 -16.55 15.21
C MET A 202 -3.93 -15.32 15.95
N LEU A 203 -4.56 -15.51 17.11
CA LEU A 203 -5.03 -14.41 17.95
C LEU A 203 -3.88 -13.54 18.44
N ALA A 204 -2.77 -14.16 18.86
CA ALA A 204 -1.56 -13.45 19.26
C ALA A 204 -0.99 -12.62 18.10
N LEU A 205 -0.92 -13.21 16.90
CA LEU A 205 -0.49 -12.50 15.69
C LEU A 205 -1.40 -11.30 15.38
N LEU A 206 -2.71 -11.48 15.37
CA LEU A 206 -3.67 -10.42 15.09
C LEU A 206 -3.60 -9.28 16.13
N ARG A 207 -3.34 -9.59 17.40
CA ARG A 207 -3.09 -8.60 18.45
C ARG A 207 -1.78 -7.85 18.24
N LEU A 208 -0.70 -8.59 17.94
CA LEU A 208 0.61 -7.98 17.65
C LEU A 208 0.52 -7.00 16.48
N LEU A 209 -0.24 -7.36 15.46
CA LEU A 209 -0.50 -6.55 14.27
C LEU A 209 -1.53 -5.42 14.50
N LYS A 210 -2.04 -5.28 15.71
CA LYS A 210 -3.09 -4.31 16.10
C LYS A 210 -4.35 -4.39 15.23
N THR A 211 -4.70 -5.59 14.78
CA THR A 211 -5.91 -5.85 14.00
C THR A 211 -7.08 -6.29 14.87
N LEU A 212 -6.81 -6.68 16.13
CA LEU A 212 -7.77 -6.97 17.19
C LEU A 212 -7.50 -6.07 18.40
#